data_4035154f88aa8abb35921bddb6412c7b
#
_entry.id   4035154f88aa8abb35921bddb6412c7b
#
_cell.length_a   1.000
_cell.length_b   1.000
_cell.length_c   1.000
_cell.angle_alpha   90.00
_cell.angle_beta   90.00
_cell.angle_gamma   90.00
#
_symmetry.space_group_name_H-M   'P 1'
#
loop_
_entity.id
_entity.type
_entity.pdbx_description
1 polymer ?
#
loop_
_entity_poly.entity_id
_entity_poly.type
_entity_poly.pdbx_seq_one_letter_code
_entity_poly.pdbx_strand_id
1 'polypeptide(L)'
;LLRRISQSATPDDSAAPPRLIGSVDKALLALERLGEAGAAGYALARLATELSLNKGSLHHTLSVLRHHGFVEQDNNGNYRLGHGILALADSYLRDESLRSLIHDGLNTLCHRINEICHLGVLIGEDIVYIDKIVPNGAINTWSTVGWRNPALTTALGRAIISQKYVDFQSFSQQFPTPILKRTARTRSSLNVVWQELMEARERGFAREEQEYVLGTSCIAVAILRGPKVIGAISMTGPSERMDVRREKFLVHALHDCIGQHLPPGLSLQKPVKRTSRGAKGQKRKPSRAPR
;
A
#
# COMPACT_ATOMS: atom_id res chain seq x y z
N LEU A 1 8.10 15.91 3.92
CA LEU A 1 7.36 14.72 3.40
C LEU A 1 6.08 14.45 4.20
N LEU A 2 6.00 14.85 5.46
CA LEU A 2 4.93 14.56 6.42
C LEU A 2 3.70 15.50 6.36
N ARG A 3 3.74 16.59 5.62
CA ARG A 3 2.61 17.54 5.52
C ARG A 3 1.34 16.97 4.86
N ARG A 4 1.37 15.73 4.31
CA ARG A 4 0.22 15.09 3.64
C ARG A 4 -0.43 13.94 4.42
N ILE A 5 0.10 13.55 5.58
CA ILE A 5 -0.50 12.45 6.37
C ILE A 5 -1.77 12.89 7.11
N SER A 6 -2.00 14.20 7.27
CA SER A 6 -3.13 14.73 8.05
C SER A 6 -4.48 14.76 7.33
N GLN A 7 -4.64 14.20 6.12
CA GLN A 7 -5.90 14.30 5.35
C GLN A 7 -6.43 13.01 4.75
N SER A 8 -6.02 11.83 5.18
CA SER A 8 -6.64 10.60 4.67
C SER A 8 -7.62 10.02 5.67
N ALA A 9 -8.89 10.37 5.52
CA ALA A 9 -10.01 9.72 6.21
C ALA A 9 -10.28 8.34 5.60
N THR A 10 -10.63 7.36 6.46
CA THR A 10 -11.19 6.08 6.01
C THR A 10 -12.51 6.31 5.28
N PRO A 11 -12.80 5.61 4.17
CA PRO A 11 -13.95 5.93 3.36
C PRO A 11 -15.26 5.31 3.90
N ASP A 12 -16.11 6.18 4.40
CA ASP A 12 -17.53 6.12 4.08
C ASP A 12 -17.70 7.06 2.87
N ASP A 13 -18.03 6.56 1.71
CA ASP A 13 -17.94 7.23 0.41
C ASP A 13 -18.92 8.41 0.22
N SER A 14 -19.55 8.90 1.28
CA SER A 14 -20.53 10.01 1.25
C SER A 14 -20.33 11.10 2.30
N ALA A 15 -19.34 11.01 3.18
CA ALA A 15 -19.15 11.97 4.26
C ALA A 15 -18.08 13.02 3.92
N ALA A 16 -18.39 14.30 4.20
CA ALA A 16 -17.39 15.37 4.26
C ALA A 16 -16.21 14.93 5.18
N PRO A 17 -14.97 15.38 4.92
CA PRO A 17 -13.83 15.00 5.74
C PRO A 17 -14.13 15.29 7.22
N PRO A 18 -13.79 14.37 8.14
CA PRO A 18 -14.12 14.53 9.55
C PRO A 18 -13.50 15.83 10.06
N ARG A 19 -14.25 16.58 10.85
CA ARG A 19 -13.73 17.77 11.53
C ARG A 19 -12.62 17.33 12.47
N LEU A 20 -11.38 17.72 12.18
CA LEU A 20 -10.23 17.36 13.01
C LEU A 20 -10.43 17.90 14.44
N ILE A 21 -10.37 17.00 15.43
CA ILE A 21 -10.36 17.34 16.85
C ILE A 21 -8.90 17.57 17.21
N GLY A 22 -8.49 18.82 17.37
CA GLY A 22 -7.09 19.21 17.47
C GLY A 22 -6.29 18.50 18.57
N SER A 23 -6.89 18.03 19.66
CA SER A 23 -6.22 17.24 20.70
C SER A 23 -5.95 15.80 20.25
N VAL A 24 -6.90 15.17 19.57
CA VAL A 24 -6.75 13.81 19.05
C VAL A 24 -5.74 13.79 17.91
N ASP A 25 -5.84 14.74 16.98
CA ASP A 25 -4.90 14.88 15.87
C ASP A 25 -3.46 15.06 16.37
N LYS A 26 -3.23 15.93 17.35
CA LYS A 26 -1.91 16.11 17.98
C LYS A 26 -1.37 14.84 18.62
N ALA A 27 -2.23 14.04 19.27
CA ALA A 27 -1.82 12.79 19.90
C ALA A 27 -1.38 11.78 18.86
N LEU A 28 -2.13 11.63 17.77
CA LEU A 28 -1.80 10.71 16.67
C LEU A 28 -0.51 11.13 15.96
N LEU A 29 -0.36 12.41 15.61
CA LEU A 29 0.87 12.94 15.00
C LEU A 29 2.11 12.74 15.90
N ALA A 30 1.95 12.93 17.22
CA ALA A 30 3.04 12.70 18.16
C ALA A 30 3.45 11.22 18.20
N LEU A 31 2.49 10.28 18.23
CA LEU A 31 2.78 8.84 18.22
C LEU A 31 3.45 8.40 16.92
N GLU A 32 2.96 8.87 15.77
CA GLU A 32 3.57 8.59 14.46
C GLU A 32 5.02 9.05 14.41
N ARG A 33 5.27 10.29 14.85
CA ARG A 33 6.62 10.87 14.84
C ARG A 33 7.59 10.18 15.80
N LEU A 34 7.10 9.78 16.98
CA LEU A 34 7.88 9.02 17.94
C LEU A 34 8.21 7.61 17.42
N GLY A 35 7.29 7.00 16.65
CA GLY A 35 7.53 5.72 15.97
C GLY A 35 8.68 5.80 14.96
N GLU A 36 8.78 6.88 14.20
CA GLU A 36 9.87 7.12 13.25
C GLU A 36 11.23 7.32 13.93
N ALA A 37 11.26 7.93 15.12
CA ALA A 37 12.48 8.15 15.90
C ALA A 37 13.05 6.86 16.50
N GLY A 38 12.21 5.84 16.66
CA GLY A 38 12.60 4.58 17.29
C GLY A 38 13.11 4.76 18.71
N ALA A 39 14.15 4.01 19.07
CA ALA A 39 14.71 4.01 20.42
C ALA A 39 15.37 5.35 20.83
N ALA A 40 15.80 6.16 19.86
CA ALA A 40 16.44 7.46 20.13
C ALA A 40 15.46 8.47 20.72
N GLY A 41 14.18 8.37 20.36
CA GLY A 41 13.14 9.29 20.83
C GLY A 41 13.36 10.74 20.40
N TYR A 42 12.55 11.64 20.98
CA TYR A 42 12.62 13.09 20.73
C TYR A 42 12.57 13.89 22.02
N ALA A 43 13.43 14.91 22.14
CA ALA A 43 13.23 15.99 23.11
C ALA A 43 11.96 16.76 22.78
N LEU A 44 11.20 17.19 23.81
CA LEU A 44 9.95 17.93 23.65
C LEU A 44 10.05 19.13 22.69
N ALA A 45 11.11 19.92 22.81
CA ALA A 45 11.30 21.13 22.01
C ALA A 45 11.44 20.77 20.50
N ARG A 46 12.23 19.73 20.21
CA ARG A 46 12.44 19.27 18.84
C ARG A 46 11.16 18.71 18.24
N LEU A 47 10.43 17.86 18.99
CA LEU A 47 9.16 17.29 18.53
C LEU A 47 8.12 18.39 18.27
N ALA A 48 8.03 19.40 19.14
CA ALA A 48 7.12 20.53 18.95
C ALA A 48 7.44 21.34 17.67
N THR A 49 8.73 21.56 17.39
CA THR A 49 9.17 22.25 16.19
C THR A 49 8.84 21.46 14.92
N GLU A 50 9.15 20.16 14.90
CA GLU A 50 8.92 19.29 13.74
C GLU A 50 7.42 19.15 13.42
N LEU A 51 6.58 19.08 14.44
CA LEU A 51 5.12 19.00 14.28
C LEU A 51 4.46 20.38 14.10
N SER A 52 5.21 21.49 14.22
CA SER A 52 4.67 22.87 14.21
C SER A 52 3.59 23.08 15.28
N LEU A 53 3.79 22.51 16.47
CA LEU A 53 2.86 22.57 17.60
C LEU A 53 3.39 23.45 18.73
N ASN A 54 2.47 24.04 19.52
CA ASN A 54 2.83 24.75 20.74
C ASN A 54 3.39 23.75 21.78
N LYS A 55 4.57 24.07 22.35
CA LYS A 55 5.30 23.21 23.30
C LYS A 55 4.48 22.82 24.54
N GLY A 56 3.72 23.77 25.11
CA GLY A 56 2.89 23.52 26.30
C GLY A 56 1.74 22.57 25.98
N SER A 57 1.06 22.81 24.85
CA SER A 57 -0.03 21.95 24.37
C SER A 57 0.47 20.51 24.06
N LEU A 58 1.64 20.38 23.43
CA LEU A 58 2.24 19.07 23.14
C LEU A 58 2.66 18.35 24.43
N HIS A 59 3.25 19.09 25.40
CA HIS A 59 3.60 18.52 26.70
C HIS A 59 2.38 17.93 27.41
N HIS A 60 1.25 18.62 27.40
CA HIS A 60 0.01 18.10 27.97
C HIS A 60 -0.47 16.84 27.25
N THR A 61 -0.45 16.85 25.91
CA THR A 61 -0.78 15.66 25.10
C THR A 61 0.11 14.47 25.42
N LEU A 62 1.44 14.67 25.49
CA LEU A 62 2.39 13.62 25.83
C LEU A 62 2.21 13.12 27.27
N SER A 63 1.80 13.98 28.21
CA SER A 63 1.50 13.56 29.60
C SER A 63 0.29 12.63 29.65
N VAL A 64 -0.76 12.88 28.86
CA VAL A 64 -1.91 11.98 28.73
C VAL A 64 -1.50 10.66 28.11
N LEU A 65 -0.73 10.68 27.00
CA LEU A 65 -0.24 9.48 26.35
C LEU A 65 0.66 8.65 27.27
N ARG A 66 1.48 9.29 28.11
CA ARG A 66 2.28 8.61 29.14
C ARG A 66 1.42 7.96 30.22
N HIS A 67 0.38 8.65 30.68
CA HIS A 67 -0.55 8.09 31.65
C HIS A 67 -1.18 6.77 31.16
N HIS A 68 -1.47 6.68 29.85
CA HIS A 68 -1.99 5.48 29.22
C HIS A 68 -0.91 4.50 28.73
N GLY A 69 0.37 4.76 28.98
CA GLY A 69 1.48 3.90 28.61
C GLY A 69 1.85 3.89 27.11
N PHE A 70 1.23 4.75 26.29
CA PHE A 70 1.55 4.87 24.85
C PHE A 70 2.86 5.61 24.56
N VAL A 71 3.32 6.42 25.50
CA VAL A 71 4.57 7.17 25.45
C VAL A 71 5.33 6.96 26.74
N GLU A 72 6.65 6.90 26.65
CA GLU A 72 7.58 6.88 27.77
C GLU A 72 8.54 8.06 27.65
N GLN A 73 9.16 8.43 28.76
CA GLN A 73 10.23 9.43 28.79
C GLN A 73 11.48 8.80 29.41
N ASP A 74 12.58 8.87 28.67
CA ASP A 74 13.87 8.35 29.15
C ASP A 74 14.52 9.26 30.20
N ASN A 75 15.66 8.82 30.74
CA ASN A 75 16.42 9.56 31.75
C ASN A 75 17.00 10.89 31.25
N ASN A 76 17.09 11.06 29.93
CA ASN A 76 17.58 12.28 29.28
C ASN A 76 16.43 13.24 28.93
N GLY A 77 15.18 12.89 29.30
CA GLY A 77 14.01 13.68 29.02
C GLY A 77 13.43 13.53 27.62
N ASN A 78 13.95 12.59 26.80
CA ASN A 78 13.40 12.30 25.48
C ASN A 78 12.15 11.43 25.57
N TYR A 79 11.17 11.72 24.75
CA TYR A 79 9.94 10.95 24.60
C TYR A 79 10.13 9.89 23.52
N ARG A 80 9.62 8.68 23.78
CA ARG A 80 9.59 7.55 22.82
C ARG A 80 8.27 6.80 22.95
N LEU A 81 7.98 5.88 22.01
CA LEU A 81 6.82 5.01 22.14
C LEU A 81 6.93 4.14 23.39
N GLY A 82 5.83 4.02 24.13
CA GLY A 82 5.70 3.19 25.33
C GLY A 82 5.09 1.82 25.01
N HIS A 83 5.17 0.92 25.99
CA HIS A 83 4.72 -0.48 25.85
C HIS A 83 3.21 -0.63 25.63
N GLY A 84 2.38 0.38 25.92
CA GLY A 84 0.95 0.36 25.64
C GLY A 84 0.61 0.17 24.14
N ILE A 85 1.52 0.55 23.24
CA ILE A 85 1.39 0.31 21.79
C ILE A 85 1.37 -1.20 21.50
N LEU A 86 2.15 -2.00 22.23
CA LEU A 86 2.23 -3.45 22.01
C LEU A 86 0.91 -4.16 22.28
N ALA A 87 0.14 -3.72 23.27
CA ALA A 87 -1.16 -4.31 23.59
C ALA A 87 -2.18 -4.11 22.44
N LEU A 88 -2.19 -2.91 21.84
CA LEU A 88 -3.04 -2.64 20.67
C LEU A 88 -2.58 -3.43 19.44
N ALA A 89 -1.27 -3.46 19.19
CA ALA A 89 -0.70 -4.22 18.08
C ALA A 89 -0.97 -5.72 18.22
N ASP A 90 -0.80 -6.29 19.41
CA ASP A 90 -1.06 -7.70 19.69
C ASP A 90 -2.54 -8.04 19.50
N SER A 91 -3.46 -7.21 19.99
CA SER A 91 -4.89 -7.38 19.76
C SER A 91 -5.22 -7.40 18.26
N TYR A 92 -4.67 -6.45 17.50
CA TYR A 92 -4.83 -6.41 16.03
C TYR A 92 -4.23 -7.64 15.33
N LEU A 93 -3.11 -8.17 15.83
CA LEU A 93 -2.41 -9.31 15.22
C LEU A 93 -3.02 -10.66 15.57
N ARG A 94 -3.76 -10.79 16.69
CA ARG A 94 -4.40 -12.04 17.14
C ARG A 94 -5.68 -12.39 16.38
N ASP A 95 -6.42 -11.39 15.92
CA ASP A 95 -7.66 -11.66 15.19
C ASP A 95 -7.37 -12.43 13.90
N GLU A 96 -8.40 -13.09 13.31
CA GLU A 96 -8.35 -13.68 11.96
C GLU A 96 -8.11 -12.60 10.90
N SER A 97 -7.02 -11.86 11.10
CA SER A 97 -6.60 -10.78 10.22
C SER A 97 -6.12 -11.38 8.89
N LEU A 98 -6.24 -10.60 7.83
CA LEU A 98 -5.68 -11.00 6.53
C LEU A 98 -4.21 -11.40 6.66
N ARG A 99 -3.48 -10.80 7.61
CA ARG A 99 -2.08 -11.13 7.90
C ARG A 99 -1.92 -12.57 8.39
N SER A 100 -2.67 -12.99 9.41
CA SER A 100 -2.56 -14.34 9.98
C SER A 100 -2.89 -15.43 8.96
N LEU A 101 -3.87 -15.16 8.08
CA LEU A 101 -4.28 -16.08 7.02
C LEU A 101 -3.22 -16.26 5.91
N ILE A 102 -2.39 -15.25 5.66
CA ILE A 102 -1.47 -15.21 4.51
C ILE A 102 -0.01 -15.44 4.91
N HIS A 103 0.35 -15.22 6.17
CA HIS A 103 1.75 -15.18 6.64
C HIS A 103 2.57 -16.41 6.24
N ASP A 104 2.06 -17.61 6.47
CA ASP A 104 2.79 -18.86 6.18
C ASP A 104 3.00 -19.06 4.67
N GLY A 105 1.97 -18.74 3.88
CA GLY A 105 2.08 -18.74 2.43
C GLY A 105 3.06 -17.67 1.92
N LEU A 106 3.07 -16.49 2.54
CA LEU A 106 4.00 -15.40 2.22
C LEU A 106 5.44 -15.81 2.51
N ASN A 107 5.67 -16.49 3.65
CA ASN A 107 6.97 -17.01 4.03
C ASN A 107 7.46 -18.08 3.03
N THR A 108 6.59 -19.04 2.68
CA THR A 108 6.88 -20.07 1.68
C THR A 108 7.21 -19.46 0.33
N LEU A 109 6.45 -18.46 -0.12
CA LEU A 109 6.69 -17.74 -1.36
C LEU A 109 8.07 -17.05 -1.34
N CYS A 110 8.36 -16.29 -0.29
CA CYS A 110 9.61 -15.54 -0.14
C CYS A 110 10.83 -16.46 -0.25
N HIS A 111 10.83 -17.62 0.44
CA HIS A 111 11.90 -18.60 0.37
C HIS A 111 12.02 -19.24 -1.00
N ARG A 112 10.89 -19.55 -1.66
CA ARG A 112 10.88 -20.20 -2.99
C ARG A 112 11.46 -19.30 -4.08
N ILE A 113 11.15 -17.99 -4.06
CA ILE A 113 11.58 -17.05 -5.10
C ILE A 113 12.86 -16.30 -4.77
N ASN A 114 13.27 -16.31 -3.50
CA ASN A 114 14.41 -15.56 -2.93
C ASN A 114 14.32 -14.05 -3.20
N GLU A 115 13.10 -13.49 -3.06
CA GLU A 115 12.83 -12.05 -3.16
C GLU A 115 11.97 -11.59 -1.98
N ILE A 116 12.00 -10.30 -1.66
CA ILE A 116 11.19 -9.74 -0.58
C ILE A 116 9.70 -9.83 -0.95
N CYS A 117 8.90 -10.34 -0.02
CA CYS A 117 7.45 -10.39 -0.16
C CYS A 117 6.76 -9.46 0.83
N HIS A 118 5.72 -8.77 0.37
CA HIS A 118 4.90 -7.91 1.20
C HIS A 118 3.43 -8.27 1.05
N LEU A 119 2.69 -8.10 2.14
CA LEU A 119 1.23 -8.05 2.14
C LEU A 119 0.81 -6.61 2.48
N GLY A 120 -0.10 -6.03 1.70
CA GLY A 120 -0.55 -4.67 1.90
C GLY A 120 -2.04 -4.50 1.67
N VAL A 121 -2.60 -3.46 2.30
CA VAL A 121 -3.99 -3.04 2.16
C VAL A 121 -4.05 -1.58 1.72
N LEU A 122 -5.13 -1.19 1.05
CA LEU A 122 -5.36 0.19 0.62
C LEU A 122 -6.13 0.94 1.72
N ILE A 123 -5.56 2.02 2.23
CA ILE A 123 -6.22 2.94 3.18
C ILE A 123 -6.14 4.35 2.60
N GLY A 124 -7.30 4.90 2.20
CA GLY A 124 -7.32 6.17 1.46
C GLY A 124 -6.59 6.05 0.12
N GLU A 125 -5.55 6.84 -0.04
CA GLU A 125 -4.70 6.90 -1.24
C GLU A 125 -3.40 6.10 -1.10
N ASP A 126 -3.16 5.49 0.08
CA ASP A 126 -1.91 4.83 0.42
C ASP A 126 -2.07 3.31 0.58
N ILE A 127 -0.99 2.60 0.26
CA ILE A 127 -0.80 1.23 0.70
C ILE A 127 -0.19 1.24 2.09
N VAL A 128 -0.79 0.46 3.00
CA VAL A 128 -0.21 0.15 4.30
C VAL A 128 0.30 -1.29 4.27
N TYR A 129 1.59 -1.47 4.56
CA TYR A 129 2.19 -2.80 4.69
C TYR A 129 1.74 -3.45 6.00
N ILE A 130 1.07 -4.59 5.93
CA ILE A 130 0.60 -5.33 7.10
C ILE A 130 1.41 -6.58 7.39
N ASP A 131 2.22 -7.04 6.41
CA ASP A 131 3.23 -8.07 6.60
C ASP A 131 4.40 -7.91 5.63
N LYS A 132 5.59 -8.41 6.02
CA LYS A 132 6.81 -8.40 5.22
C LYS A 132 7.69 -9.57 5.57
N ILE A 133 8.11 -10.32 4.56
CA ILE A 133 9.13 -11.37 4.70
C ILE A 133 10.34 -11.01 3.85
N VAL A 134 11.52 -11.13 4.43
CA VAL A 134 12.80 -10.83 3.79
C VAL A 134 13.61 -12.12 3.69
N PRO A 135 14.07 -12.55 2.51
CA PRO A 135 14.90 -13.73 2.39
C PRO A 135 16.30 -13.50 2.96
N ASN A 136 16.98 -14.57 3.36
CA ASN A 136 18.34 -14.51 3.89
C ASN A 136 19.31 -13.88 2.86
N GLY A 137 20.12 -12.93 3.29
CA GLY A 137 21.10 -12.26 2.44
C GLY A 137 20.54 -11.22 1.46
N ALA A 138 19.24 -10.93 1.49
CA ALA A 138 18.68 -9.84 0.69
C ALA A 138 19.10 -8.47 1.23
N ILE A 139 19.28 -7.52 0.30
CA ILE A 139 19.40 -6.11 0.67
C ILE A 139 18.05 -5.70 1.26
N ASN A 140 18.03 -5.34 2.53
CA ASN A 140 16.81 -4.92 3.20
C ASN A 140 16.29 -3.63 2.57
N THR A 141 15.06 -3.66 2.08
CA THR A 141 14.37 -2.44 1.61
C THR A 141 13.86 -1.63 2.79
N TRP A 142 13.73 -0.33 2.61
CA TRP A 142 13.27 0.63 3.63
C TRP A 142 11.81 0.41 4.13
N SER A 143 11.07 -0.52 3.50
CA SER A 143 9.70 -0.82 3.91
C SER A 143 9.66 -1.58 5.25
N THR A 144 8.76 -1.20 6.13
CA THR A 144 8.45 -1.89 7.39
C THR A 144 6.94 -2.08 7.52
N VAL A 145 6.50 -3.03 8.36
CA VAL A 145 5.08 -3.18 8.69
C VAL A 145 4.58 -1.88 9.32
N GLY A 146 3.37 -1.43 8.93
CA GLY A 146 2.80 -0.14 9.31
C GLY A 146 3.21 1.03 8.41
N TRP A 147 4.25 0.88 7.58
CA TRP A 147 4.68 1.94 6.67
C TRP A 147 3.64 2.19 5.57
N ARG A 148 3.56 3.46 5.12
CA ARG A 148 2.64 3.91 4.07
C ARG A 148 3.38 4.35 2.83
N ASN A 149 2.86 3.96 1.68
CA ASN A 149 3.36 4.40 0.37
C ASN A 149 2.19 4.77 -0.56
N PRO A 150 2.34 5.82 -1.40
CA PRO A 150 1.32 6.20 -2.37
C PRO A 150 0.94 5.02 -3.27
N ALA A 151 -0.35 4.68 -3.29
CA ALA A 151 -0.82 3.48 -3.98
C ALA A 151 -0.54 3.48 -5.49
N LEU A 152 -0.61 4.65 -6.15
CA LEU A 152 -0.42 4.77 -7.58
C LEU A 152 1.01 4.47 -8.05
N THR A 153 2.00 4.58 -7.17
CA THR A 153 3.42 4.35 -7.47
C THR A 153 3.95 3.00 -6.98
N THR A 154 3.05 2.11 -6.54
CA THR A 154 3.40 0.78 -6.04
C THR A 154 2.66 -0.31 -6.79
N ALA A 155 3.28 -1.48 -6.97
CA ALA A 155 2.60 -2.64 -7.57
C ALA A 155 1.40 -3.10 -6.72
N LEU A 156 1.54 -3.11 -5.37
CA LEU A 156 0.44 -3.42 -4.44
C LEU A 156 -0.77 -2.54 -4.68
N GLY A 157 -0.57 -1.22 -4.72
CA GLY A 157 -1.64 -0.28 -4.94
C GLY A 157 -2.31 -0.46 -6.29
N ARG A 158 -1.53 -0.62 -7.36
CA ARG A 158 -2.07 -0.87 -8.69
C ARG A 158 -2.85 -2.18 -8.76
N ALA A 159 -2.40 -3.24 -8.11
CA ALA A 159 -3.15 -4.49 -8.06
C ALA A 159 -4.52 -4.29 -7.40
N ILE A 160 -4.57 -3.65 -6.23
CA ILE A 160 -5.83 -3.38 -5.52
C ILE A 160 -6.73 -2.44 -6.34
N ILE A 161 -6.20 -1.30 -6.81
CA ILE A 161 -6.95 -0.27 -7.52
C ILE A 161 -7.52 -0.84 -8.83
N SER A 162 -6.78 -1.70 -9.54
CA SER A 162 -7.24 -2.36 -10.76
C SER A 162 -8.51 -3.19 -10.54
N GLN A 163 -8.73 -3.71 -9.34
CA GLN A 163 -9.93 -4.48 -8.97
C GLN A 163 -11.02 -3.61 -8.34
N LYS A 164 -10.64 -2.50 -7.71
CA LYS A 164 -11.57 -1.63 -6.98
C LYS A 164 -12.37 -0.70 -7.90
N TYR A 165 -11.74 -0.11 -8.91
CA TYR A 165 -12.37 0.88 -9.78
C TYR A 165 -12.64 0.31 -11.17
N VAL A 166 -13.88 0.43 -11.65
CA VAL A 166 -14.32 -0.11 -12.96
C VAL A 166 -14.32 0.93 -14.08
N ASP A 167 -14.29 2.21 -13.73
CA ASP A 167 -14.28 3.33 -14.67
C ASP A 167 -13.28 4.42 -14.26
N PHE A 168 -12.85 5.20 -15.24
CA PHE A 168 -11.85 6.26 -15.04
C PHE A 168 -12.37 7.40 -14.17
N GLN A 169 -13.67 7.71 -14.20
CA GLN A 169 -14.23 8.84 -13.48
C GLN A 169 -14.16 8.59 -11.97
N SER A 170 -14.64 7.44 -11.49
CA SER A 170 -14.57 7.07 -10.08
C SER A 170 -13.12 6.95 -9.59
N PHE A 171 -12.21 6.41 -10.42
CA PHE A 171 -10.78 6.38 -10.11
C PHE A 171 -10.18 7.77 -10.00
N SER A 172 -10.42 8.67 -10.96
CA SER A 172 -9.78 9.99 -10.99
C SER A 172 -10.26 10.92 -9.87
N GLN A 173 -11.48 10.74 -9.37
CA GLN A 173 -12.00 11.50 -8.24
C GLN A 173 -11.33 11.15 -6.91
N GLN A 174 -10.84 9.91 -6.76
CA GLN A 174 -10.23 9.43 -5.52
C GLN A 174 -8.76 9.82 -5.37
N PHE A 175 -8.04 10.00 -6.47
CA PHE A 175 -6.60 10.21 -6.40
C PHE A 175 -6.18 11.63 -6.80
N PRO A 176 -5.29 12.27 -6.03
CA PRO A 176 -4.88 13.65 -6.29
C PRO A 176 -3.97 13.75 -7.52
N THR A 177 -4.03 14.90 -8.16
CA THR A 177 -3.12 15.31 -9.22
C THR A 177 -2.36 16.57 -8.79
N PRO A 178 -1.08 16.70 -9.17
CA PRO A 178 -0.25 15.73 -9.90
C PRO A 178 0.25 14.59 -9.01
N ILE A 179 0.51 13.42 -9.59
CA ILE A 179 1.17 12.30 -8.91
C ILE A 179 2.61 12.73 -8.59
N LEU A 180 3.02 12.57 -7.32
CA LEU A 180 4.36 12.92 -6.89
C LEU A 180 5.42 12.03 -7.54
N LYS A 181 6.29 12.64 -8.35
CA LYS A 181 7.42 11.94 -8.94
C LYS A 181 8.46 11.58 -7.89
N ARG A 182 8.73 10.29 -7.72
CA ARG A 182 9.79 9.75 -6.86
C ARG A 182 11.09 9.50 -7.62
N THR A 183 10.94 9.07 -8.87
CA THR A 183 12.07 8.81 -9.79
C THR A 183 11.75 9.42 -11.16
N ALA A 184 12.73 9.42 -12.06
CA ALA A 184 12.51 9.81 -13.45
C ALA A 184 11.54 8.87 -14.19
N ARG A 185 11.33 7.65 -13.67
CA ARG A 185 10.42 6.64 -14.25
C ARG A 185 9.00 6.69 -13.69
N THR A 186 8.74 7.48 -12.65
CA THR A 186 7.40 7.60 -12.06
C THR A 186 6.40 8.10 -13.08
N ARG A 187 5.34 7.33 -13.31
CA ARG A 187 4.21 7.74 -14.13
C ARG A 187 3.41 8.82 -13.42
N SER A 188 3.37 10.02 -13.98
CA SER A 188 2.78 11.20 -13.34
C SER A 188 1.40 11.59 -13.87
N SER A 189 0.87 10.85 -14.85
CA SER A 189 -0.46 11.08 -15.43
C SER A 189 -1.43 10.01 -15.00
N LEU A 190 -2.61 10.41 -14.48
CA LEU A 190 -3.69 9.47 -14.14
C LEU A 190 -4.15 8.63 -15.34
N ASN A 191 -4.18 9.20 -16.56
CA ASN A 191 -4.55 8.46 -17.77
C ASN A 191 -3.55 7.32 -18.04
N VAL A 192 -2.26 7.58 -17.90
CA VAL A 192 -1.21 6.54 -18.07
C VAL A 192 -1.34 5.47 -16.99
N VAL A 193 -1.53 5.87 -15.74
CA VAL A 193 -1.74 4.92 -14.65
C VAL A 193 -3.02 4.10 -14.88
N TRP A 194 -4.10 4.72 -15.35
CA TRP A 194 -5.35 4.01 -15.66
C TRP A 194 -5.16 2.92 -16.71
N GLN A 195 -4.41 3.19 -17.78
CA GLN A 195 -4.08 2.19 -18.80
C GLN A 195 -3.34 0.99 -18.16
N GLU A 196 -2.34 1.25 -17.32
CA GLU A 196 -1.62 0.22 -16.59
C GLU A 196 -2.54 -0.61 -15.66
N LEU A 197 -3.54 0.04 -15.03
CA LEU A 197 -4.53 -0.65 -14.20
C LEU A 197 -5.42 -1.58 -15.05
N MET A 198 -5.81 -1.16 -16.25
CA MET A 198 -6.59 -2.00 -17.16
C MET A 198 -5.76 -3.19 -17.65
N GLU A 199 -4.51 -2.97 -18.02
CA GLU A 199 -3.59 -4.05 -18.38
C GLU A 199 -3.35 -5.00 -17.20
N ALA A 200 -3.20 -4.48 -15.97
CA ALA A 200 -3.05 -5.30 -14.77
C ALA A 200 -4.28 -6.19 -14.52
N ARG A 201 -5.48 -5.68 -14.82
CA ARG A 201 -6.73 -6.46 -14.75
C ARG A 201 -6.75 -7.57 -15.80
N GLU A 202 -6.37 -7.26 -17.05
CA GLU A 202 -6.35 -8.23 -18.15
C GLU A 202 -5.32 -9.35 -17.89
N ARG A 203 -4.10 -9.02 -17.49
CA ARG A 203 -3.02 -10.00 -17.27
C ARG A 203 -3.07 -10.73 -15.91
N GLY A 204 -3.87 -10.22 -14.94
CA GLY A 204 -4.06 -10.84 -13.63
C GLY A 204 -3.04 -10.45 -12.56
N PHE A 205 -2.18 -9.47 -12.81
CA PHE A 205 -1.21 -8.93 -11.85
C PHE A 205 -0.79 -7.51 -12.26
N ALA A 206 -0.32 -6.73 -11.30
CA ALA A 206 0.23 -5.39 -11.52
C ALA A 206 1.75 -5.39 -11.47
N ARG A 207 2.37 -4.44 -12.15
CA ARG A 207 3.82 -4.18 -12.18
C ARG A 207 4.12 -2.76 -11.73
N GLU A 208 5.30 -2.60 -11.16
CA GLU A 208 5.95 -1.34 -10.89
C GLU A 208 7.42 -1.47 -11.28
N GLU A 209 7.92 -0.55 -12.12
CA GLU A 209 9.26 -0.63 -12.69
C GLU A 209 10.06 0.62 -12.33
N GLN A 210 10.77 0.57 -11.18
CA GLN A 210 11.66 1.63 -10.73
C GLN A 210 10.98 3.00 -10.55
N GLU A 211 9.67 3.01 -10.32
CA GLU A 211 8.89 4.26 -10.16
C GLU A 211 8.96 4.80 -8.74
N TYR A 212 9.09 3.91 -7.75
CA TYR A 212 9.21 4.27 -6.35
C TYR A 212 10.68 4.42 -5.92
N VAL A 213 11.54 3.46 -6.29
CA VAL A 213 12.99 3.45 -6.05
C VAL A 213 13.70 2.93 -7.29
N LEU A 214 14.73 3.67 -7.76
CA LEU A 214 15.57 3.22 -8.88
C LEU A 214 16.28 1.90 -8.52
N GLY A 215 16.45 1.04 -9.52
CA GLY A 215 17.06 -0.28 -9.37
C GLY A 215 16.14 -1.33 -8.76
N THR A 216 14.91 -0.99 -8.35
CA THR A 216 13.95 -1.92 -7.74
C THR A 216 12.68 -2.00 -8.58
N SER A 217 12.16 -3.22 -8.77
CA SER A 217 10.88 -3.45 -9.44
C SER A 217 10.02 -4.42 -8.63
N CYS A 218 8.71 -4.33 -8.82
CA CYS A 218 7.73 -5.11 -8.07
C CYS A 218 6.67 -5.70 -8.98
N ILE A 219 6.18 -6.89 -8.61
CA ILE A 219 5.00 -7.54 -9.20
C ILE A 219 4.02 -7.80 -8.06
N ALA A 220 2.73 -7.56 -8.27
CA ALA A 220 1.71 -7.76 -7.24
C ALA A 220 0.44 -8.40 -7.80
N VAL A 221 -0.22 -9.20 -6.95
CA VAL A 221 -1.50 -9.86 -7.22
C VAL A 221 -2.49 -9.48 -6.13
N ALA A 222 -3.70 -9.06 -6.51
CA ALA A 222 -4.74 -8.69 -5.57
C ALA A 222 -5.38 -9.92 -4.90
N ILE A 223 -5.79 -9.73 -3.64
CA ILE A 223 -6.57 -10.71 -2.85
C ILE A 223 -8.03 -10.24 -2.83
N LEU A 224 -8.92 -11.14 -3.15
CA LEU A 224 -10.36 -10.89 -3.25
C LEU A 224 -11.13 -11.72 -2.21
N ARG A 225 -12.18 -11.10 -1.64
CA ARG A 225 -13.22 -11.79 -0.88
C ARG A 225 -14.54 -11.65 -1.64
N GLY A 226 -14.90 -12.70 -2.39
CA GLY A 226 -15.97 -12.59 -3.39
C GLY A 226 -15.62 -11.51 -4.43
N PRO A 227 -16.50 -10.53 -4.67
CA PRO A 227 -16.22 -9.43 -5.63
C PRO A 227 -15.36 -8.30 -5.04
N LYS A 228 -15.14 -8.27 -3.72
CA LYS A 228 -14.44 -7.18 -3.03
C LYS A 228 -12.94 -7.46 -2.93
N VAL A 229 -12.11 -6.53 -3.39
CA VAL A 229 -10.67 -6.56 -3.12
C VAL A 229 -10.40 -6.16 -1.67
N ILE A 230 -9.57 -6.95 -0.97
CA ILE A 230 -9.27 -6.75 0.46
C ILE A 230 -7.78 -6.51 0.74
N GLY A 231 -6.91 -6.73 -0.24
CA GLY A 231 -5.47 -6.51 -0.11
C GLY A 231 -4.74 -6.97 -1.36
N ALA A 232 -3.42 -6.98 -1.30
CA ALA A 232 -2.57 -7.54 -2.34
C ALA A 232 -1.27 -8.08 -1.75
N ILE A 233 -0.63 -8.99 -2.49
CA ILE A 233 0.71 -9.52 -2.21
C ILE A 233 1.64 -9.03 -3.29
N SER A 234 2.83 -8.54 -2.91
CA SER A 234 3.88 -8.19 -3.87
C SER A 234 5.17 -8.95 -3.62
N MET A 235 5.89 -9.15 -4.70
CA MET A 235 7.26 -9.62 -4.76
C MET A 235 8.13 -8.46 -5.24
N THR A 236 9.19 -8.16 -4.51
CA THR A 236 10.06 -6.99 -4.74
C THR A 236 11.51 -7.44 -4.81
N GLY A 237 12.21 -7.03 -5.85
CA GLY A 237 13.62 -7.35 -6.03
C GLY A 237 14.35 -6.36 -6.94
N PRO A 238 15.67 -6.54 -7.14
CA PRO A 238 16.43 -5.81 -8.14
C PRO A 238 15.79 -5.93 -9.53
N SER A 239 15.75 -4.81 -10.27
CA SER A 239 15.04 -4.75 -11.57
C SER A 239 15.55 -5.78 -12.58
N GLU A 240 16.85 -6.13 -12.52
CA GLU A 240 17.46 -7.15 -13.40
C GLU A 240 16.88 -8.54 -13.16
N ARG A 241 16.39 -8.82 -11.92
CA ARG A 241 15.79 -10.10 -11.56
C ARG A 241 14.26 -10.11 -11.66
N MET A 242 13.65 -8.95 -11.86
CA MET A 242 12.19 -8.78 -11.98
C MET A 242 11.76 -8.58 -13.44
N ASP A 243 12.48 -9.17 -14.37
CA ASP A 243 12.27 -9.04 -15.82
C ASP A 243 11.05 -9.87 -16.31
N VAL A 244 10.65 -9.60 -17.56
CA VAL A 244 9.50 -10.25 -18.22
C VAL A 244 9.68 -11.77 -18.32
N ARG A 245 10.92 -12.28 -18.38
CA ARG A 245 11.20 -13.71 -18.51
C ARG A 245 10.88 -14.44 -17.21
N ARG A 246 11.21 -13.82 -16.06
CA ARG A 246 10.97 -14.39 -14.74
C ARG A 246 9.54 -14.14 -14.22
N GLU A 247 8.83 -13.17 -14.78
CA GLU A 247 7.49 -12.77 -14.38
C GLU A 247 6.50 -13.92 -14.28
N LYS A 248 6.43 -14.77 -15.31
CA LYS A 248 5.53 -15.93 -15.31
C LYS A 248 5.81 -16.88 -14.16
N PHE A 249 7.10 -17.12 -13.88
CA PHE A 249 7.52 -17.96 -12.76
C PHE A 249 7.09 -17.31 -11.42
N LEU A 250 7.33 -16.02 -11.23
CA LEU A 250 6.99 -15.31 -10.00
C LEU A 250 5.48 -15.34 -9.73
N VAL A 251 4.68 -15.03 -10.74
CA VAL A 251 3.21 -15.03 -10.62
C VAL A 251 2.69 -16.45 -10.35
N HIS A 252 3.23 -17.46 -11.04
CA HIS A 252 2.86 -18.85 -10.80
C HIS A 252 3.22 -19.30 -9.37
N ALA A 253 4.44 -19.00 -8.92
CA ALA A 253 4.90 -19.31 -7.56
C ALA A 253 4.00 -18.64 -6.51
N LEU A 254 3.57 -17.38 -6.73
CA LEU A 254 2.65 -16.70 -5.84
C LEU A 254 1.29 -17.43 -5.77
N HIS A 255 0.72 -17.80 -6.93
CA HIS A 255 -0.54 -18.54 -6.95
C HIS A 255 -0.45 -19.90 -6.26
N ASP A 256 0.65 -20.63 -6.46
CA ASP A 256 0.88 -21.92 -5.81
C ASP A 256 1.03 -21.78 -4.29
N CYS A 257 1.95 -20.92 -3.84
CA CYS A 257 2.27 -20.82 -2.42
C CYS A 257 1.12 -20.21 -1.62
N ILE A 258 0.46 -19.18 -2.15
CA ILE A 258 -0.63 -18.49 -1.45
C ILE A 258 -1.95 -19.23 -1.64
N GLY A 259 -2.24 -19.72 -2.85
CA GLY A 259 -3.52 -20.34 -3.18
C GLY A 259 -3.84 -21.56 -2.31
N GLN A 260 -2.83 -22.29 -1.86
CA GLN A 260 -2.99 -23.45 -0.97
C GLN A 260 -3.35 -23.08 0.47
N HIS A 261 -3.06 -21.84 0.89
CA HIS A 261 -3.30 -21.35 2.24
C HIS A 261 -4.53 -20.44 2.35
N LEU A 262 -5.19 -20.12 1.22
CA LEU A 262 -6.38 -19.28 1.24
C LEU A 262 -7.59 -20.03 1.80
N PRO A 263 -8.25 -19.48 2.83
CA PRO A 263 -9.49 -20.04 3.33
C PRO A 263 -10.64 -19.90 2.31
N PRO A 264 -11.71 -20.67 2.45
CA PRO A 264 -12.90 -20.55 1.61
C PRO A 264 -13.42 -19.11 1.55
N GLY A 265 -13.77 -18.66 0.34
CA GLY A 265 -14.26 -17.29 0.11
C GLY A 265 -13.19 -16.27 -0.22
N LEU A 266 -11.90 -16.61 -0.05
CA LEU A 266 -10.78 -15.80 -0.56
C LEU A 266 -10.27 -16.36 -1.89
N SER A 267 -9.79 -15.47 -2.75
CA SER A 267 -9.16 -15.83 -4.02
C SER A 267 -8.10 -14.81 -4.42
N LEU A 268 -7.18 -15.25 -5.27
CA LEU A 268 -6.23 -14.34 -5.93
C LEU A 268 -6.80 -13.85 -7.26
N GLN A 269 -6.46 -12.61 -7.62
CA GLN A 269 -6.75 -12.06 -8.95
C GLN A 269 -6.27 -13.02 -10.04
N LYS A 270 -7.12 -13.25 -11.04
CA LYS A 270 -6.80 -14.06 -12.22
C LYS A 270 -6.87 -13.21 -13.49
N PRO A 271 -6.16 -13.59 -14.57
CA PRO A 271 -6.30 -12.93 -15.86
C PRO A 271 -7.77 -12.94 -16.33
N VAL A 272 -8.24 -11.80 -16.83
CA VAL A 272 -9.54 -11.69 -17.48
C VAL A 272 -9.34 -11.96 -18.96
N LYS A 273 -9.87 -13.08 -19.47
CA LYS A 273 -9.87 -13.33 -20.93
C LYS A 273 -10.64 -12.23 -21.63
N ARG A 274 -9.99 -11.52 -22.54
CA ARG A 274 -10.68 -10.60 -23.46
C ARG A 274 -11.77 -11.38 -24.21
N THR A 275 -13.02 -11.17 -23.86
CA THR A 275 -14.13 -11.60 -24.73
C THR A 275 -14.03 -10.74 -25.97
N SER A 276 -13.72 -11.37 -27.10
CA SER A 276 -13.71 -10.73 -28.44
C SER A 276 -15.16 -10.37 -28.85
N ARG A 277 -15.77 -9.41 -28.18
CA ARG A 277 -17.03 -8.77 -28.59
C ARG A 277 -16.73 -7.38 -29.08
N GLY A 278 -16.70 -7.21 -30.43
CA GLY A 278 -16.77 -5.87 -31.01
C GLY A 278 -15.93 -5.58 -32.24
N ALA A 279 -15.56 -6.59 -33.04
CA ALA A 279 -15.03 -6.33 -34.38
C ALA A 279 -15.88 -7.02 -35.44
N LYS A 280 -17.20 -6.80 -35.43
CA LYS A 280 -18.02 -7.07 -36.63
C LYS A 280 -18.13 -5.78 -37.40
N GLY A 281 -17.32 -5.75 -38.48
CA GLY A 281 -17.16 -4.64 -39.38
C GLY A 281 -18.46 -4.11 -39.94
N GLN A 282 -18.57 -2.82 -39.91
CA GLN A 282 -19.38 -2.10 -40.92
C GLN A 282 -18.67 -2.25 -42.28
N LYS A 283 -19.09 -3.25 -43.06
CA LYS A 283 -18.80 -3.29 -44.49
C LYS A 283 -19.49 -2.06 -45.14
N ARG A 284 -18.69 -1.03 -45.43
CA ARG A 284 -19.11 0.08 -46.32
C ARG A 284 -19.48 -0.51 -47.68
N LYS A 285 -20.75 -0.39 -48.08
CA LYS A 285 -21.19 -0.61 -49.44
C LYS A 285 -20.55 0.45 -50.33
N PRO A 286 -20.04 0.09 -51.52
CA PRO A 286 -19.55 1.08 -52.47
C PRO A 286 -20.74 1.89 -53.03
N SER A 287 -20.67 3.22 -53.01
CA SER A 287 -21.61 4.12 -53.62
C SER A 287 -21.48 4.01 -55.15
N ARG A 288 -22.57 3.68 -55.84
CA ARG A 288 -22.69 3.81 -57.29
C ARG A 288 -22.76 5.29 -57.65
N ALA A 289 -21.86 5.73 -58.53
CA ALA A 289 -21.93 7.04 -59.18
C ALA A 289 -23.11 7.06 -60.19
N PRO A 290 -23.78 8.19 -60.32
CA PRO A 290 -24.80 8.37 -61.36
C PRO A 290 -24.12 8.74 -62.69
N ARG A 291 -24.75 8.26 -63.80
CA ARG A 291 -24.46 8.65 -65.16
C ARG A 291 -24.99 10.07 -65.48
#